data_58ad563b3ec3b1dfa71ba87cf047975b
#
_entry.id   58ad563b3ec3b1dfa71ba87cf047975b
#
_cell.length_a   1.000
_cell.length_b   1.000
_cell.length_c   1.000
_cell.angle_alpha   90.00
_cell.angle_beta   90.00
_cell.angle_gamma   90.00
#
_symmetry.space_group_name_H-M   'P 1'
#
loop_
_entity.id
_entity.type
_entity.pdbx_description
1 polymer ?
#
loop_
_entity_poly.entity_id
_entity_poly.type
_entity_poly.pdbx_seq_one_letter_code
_entity_poly.pdbx_strand_id
1 'polypeptide(L)'
;STYFQENKRPFHNFGNSLVRSSINHLFHTDIKDIMTGYRAFSYEFVKTFPVISRGFEIETEMSIHAADKNMFVENVVVDYKDRPEGSESKLNTYSDGFKVLRTIARLFRTYQPMKYFGSIAGVLAVLGGGFSIPVFKDYFATGLVKRFPTLIVCCFVILTAIVSLFSGAILKTITWKNRQDFEMTRHQARNKKEELLKEAKEAE
;
A
#
# COMPACT_ATOMS: atom_id res chain seq x y z
N SER A 1 5.02 -9.62 -22.41
CA SER A 1 6.44 -9.20 -22.34
C SER A 1 6.83 -8.16 -23.38
N THR A 2 6.11 -8.05 -24.50
CA THR A 2 6.36 -7.08 -25.58
C THR A 2 6.13 -5.63 -25.13
N TYR A 3 5.12 -5.36 -24.30
CA TYR A 3 4.82 -4.01 -23.80
C TYR A 3 6.01 -3.33 -23.09
N PHE A 4 6.84 -4.10 -22.37
CA PHE A 4 8.00 -3.56 -21.65
C PHE A 4 9.22 -3.32 -22.54
N GLN A 5 9.30 -3.95 -23.73
CA GLN A 5 10.43 -3.80 -24.63
C GLN A 5 10.30 -2.59 -25.56
N GLU A 6 9.07 -2.17 -25.88
CA GLU A 6 8.81 -1.11 -26.86
C GLU A 6 8.71 0.30 -26.26
N ASN A 7 8.39 0.42 -24.96
CA ASN A 7 8.28 1.73 -24.30
C ASN A 7 9.66 2.23 -23.85
N LYS A 8 10.40 2.91 -24.72
CA LYS A 8 11.77 3.45 -24.53
C LYS A 8 11.87 4.63 -23.54
N ARG A 9 10.96 4.79 -22.59
CA ARG A 9 11.01 5.88 -21.57
C ARG A 9 11.49 5.32 -20.23
N PRO A 10 12.79 5.46 -19.87
CA PRO A 10 13.40 4.79 -18.71
C PRO A 10 12.75 5.16 -17.37
N PHE A 11 12.30 6.39 -17.19
CA PHE A 11 11.76 6.86 -15.91
C PHE A 11 10.30 6.47 -15.66
N HIS A 12 9.48 6.35 -16.70
CA HIS A 12 8.10 5.88 -16.55
C HIS A 12 8.05 4.39 -16.16
N ASN A 13 8.91 3.60 -16.78
CA ASN A 13 9.03 2.18 -16.46
C ASN A 13 9.59 1.95 -15.07
N PHE A 14 10.49 2.83 -14.58
CA PHE A 14 11.03 2.75 -13.22
C PHE A 14 9.96 2.97 -12.16
N GLY A 15 9.13 4.02 -12.30
CA GLY A 15 8.05 4.32 -11.36
C GLY A 15 7.01 3.20 -11.28
N ASN A 16 6.54 2.71 -12.43
CA ASN A 16 5.60 1.57 -12.49
C ASN A 16 6.22 0.29 -11.92
N SER A 17 7.48 0.01 -12.25
CA SER A 17 8.21 -1.15 -11.71
C SER A 17 8.37 -1.08 -10.19
N LEU A 18 8.63 0.12 -9.64
CA LEU A 18 8.78 0.32 -8.21
C LEU A 18 7.46 0.12 -7.46
N VAL A 19 6.34 0.68 -7.96
CA VAL A 19 5.00 0.48 -7.39
C VAL A 19 4.60 -0.99 -7.47
N ARG A 20 4.79 -1.63 -8.63
CA ARG A 20 4.52 -3.06 -8.85
C ARG A 20 5.34 -3.93 -7.88
N SER A 21 6.63 -3.69 -7.78
CA SER A 21 7.51 -4.43 -6.86
C SER A 21 7.07 -4.24 -5.40
N SER A 22 6.67 -3.02 -5.03
CA SER A 22 6.16 -2.74 -3.69
C SER A 22 4.86 -3.49 -3.41
N ILE A 23 3.91 -3.51 -4.34
CA ILE A 23 2.64 -4.24 -4.20
C ILE A 23 2.91 -5.75 -4.11
N ASN A 24 3.70 -6.30 -5.03
CA ASN A 24 4.02 -7.72 -5.03
C ASN A 24 4.75 -8.15 -3.75
N HIS A 25 5.67 -7.31 -3.23
CA HIS A 25 6.34 -7.58 -1.96
C HIS A 25 5.40 -7.47 -0.75
N LEU A 26 4.50 -6.46 -0.75
CA LEU A 26 3.56 -6.24 0.36
C LEU A 26 2.53 -7.36 0.49
N PHE A 27 2.02 -7.85 -0.64
CA PHE A 27 0.89 -8.77 -0.68
C PHE A 27 1.28 -10.20 -1.11
N HIS A 28 2.57 -10.44 -1.40
CA HIS A 28 3.08 -11.73 -1.89
C HIS A 28 2.35 -12.21 -3.16
N THR A 29 2.13 -11.29 -4.10
CA THR A 29 1.46 -11.54 -5.39
C THR A 29 2.45 -11.43 -6.54
N ASP A 30 2.07 -11.97 -7.71
CA ASP A 30 2.84 -11.83 -8.96
C ASP A 30 2.02 -11.10 -10.02
N ILE A 31 1.63 -9.87 -9.74
CA ILE A 31 0.94 -9.01 -10.71
C ILE A 31 1.99 -8.45 -11.67
N LYS A 32 1.83 -8.74 -12.97
CA LYS A 32 2.80 -8.34 -14.00
C LYS A 32 2.58 -6.93 -14.51
N ASP A 33 1.33 -6.48 -14.59
CA ASP A 33 0.98 -5.12 -15.00
C ASP A 33 -0.15 -4.56 -14.14
N ILE A 34 0.09 -3.39 -13.53
CA ILE A 34 -0.84 -2.71 -12.63
C ILE A 34 -1.65 -1.66 -13.37
N MET A 35 -1.12 -1.12 -14.48
CA MET A 35 -1.70 0.00 -15.21
C MET A 35 -2.45 -0.42 -16.47
N THR A 36 -2.69 -1.72 -16.69
CA THR A 36 -3.48 -2.18 -17.84
C THR A 36 -4.95 -1.86 -17.64
N GLY A 37 -5.58 -1.29 -18.67
CA GLY A 37 -7.04 -1.06 -18.71
C GLY A 37 -7.84 -2.27 -19.19
N TYR A 38 -7.19 -3.28 -19.80
CA TYR A 38 -7.86 -4.46 -20.31
C TYR A 38 -7.98 -5.52 -19.22
N ARG A 39 -9.18 -5.65 -18.63
CA ARG A 39 -9.43 -6.51 -17.46
C ARG A 39 -10.80 -7.18 -17.54
N ALA A 40 -10.86 -8.43 -17.09
CA ALA A 40 -12.09 -9.15 -16.83
C ALA A 40 -12.26 -9.35 -15.32
N PHE A 41 -13.48 -9.23 -14.83
CA PHE A 41 -13.79 -9.31 -13.42
C PHE A 41 -14.81 -10.39 -13.12
N SER A 42 -14.63 -11.08 -12.00
CA SER A 42 -15.68 -11.98 -11.48
C SER A 42 -16.85 -11.19 -10.90
N TYR A 43 -18.02 -11.83 -10.83
CA TYR A 43 -19.19 -11.25 -10.16
C TYR A 43 -18.90 -10.83 -8.72
N GLU A 44 -18.18 -11.66 -7.97
CA GLU A 44 -17.80 -11.38 -6.58
C GLU A 44 -16.94 -10.12 -6.50
N PHE A 45 -15.95 -9.96 -7.39
CA PHE A 45 -15.12 -8.77 -7.44
C PHE A 45 -15.96 -7.51 -7.68
N VAL A 46 -16.81 -7.51 -8.71
CA VAL A 46 -17.63 -6.34 -9.07
C VAL A 46 -18.59 -5.94 -7.94
N LYS A 47 -19.13 -6.91 -7.21
CA LYS A 47 -20.08 -6.65 -6.11
C LYS A 47 -19.41 -6.22 -4.81
N THR A 48 -18.13 -6.51 -4.63
CA THR A 48 -17.42 -6.22 -3.38
C THR A 48 -16.36 -5.13 -3.52
N PHE A 49 -16.04 -4.69 -4.73
CA PHE A 49 -15.07 -3.64 -4.97
C PHE A 49 -15.67 -2.24 -4.70
N PRO A 50 -15.19 -1.52 -3.69
CA PRO A 50 -15.61 -0.15 -3.44
C PRO A 50 -14.86 0.80 -4.39
N VAL A 51 -15.57 1.49 -5.27
CA VAL A 51 -14.98 2.50 -6.16
C VAL A 51 -14.77 3.79 -5.35
N ILE A 52 -13.55 4.05 -4.89
CA ILE A 52 -13.22 5.22 -4.08
C ILE A 52 -12.41 6.23 -4.90
N SER A 53 -11.50 5.75 -5.75
CA SER A 53 -10.64 6.62 -6.56
C SER A 53 -11.33 7.21 -7.77
N ARG A 54 -10.89 8.42 -8.14
CA ARG A 54 -11.33 9.12 -9.35
C ARG A 54 -10.18 9.18 -10.35
N GLY A 55 -10.43 8.79 -11.60
CA GLY A 55 -9.43 8.84 -12.69
C GLY A 55 -8.51 7.61 -12.77
N PHE A 56 -7.29 7.81 -13.25
CA PHE A 56 -6.33 6.71 -13.55
C PHE A 56 -5.83 5.92 -12.33
N GLU A 57 -6.11 6.36 -11.12
CA GLU A 57 -5.73 5.63 -9.90
C GLU A 57 -6.58 4.36 -9.69
N ILE A 58 -7.73 4.25 -10.38
CA ILE A 58 -8.66 3.12 -10.23
C ILE A 58 -8.03 1.79 -10.63
N GLU A 59 -7.19 1.75 -11.66
CA GLU A 59 -6.51 0.53 -12.11
C GLU A 59 -5.57 -0.02 -11.04
N THR A 60 -4.84 0.87 -10.38
CA THR A 60 -3.98 0.54 -9.25
C THR A 60 -4.81 0.09 -8.04
N GLU A 61 -5.91 0.78 -7.76
CA GLU A 61 -6.81 0.45 -6.64
C GLU A 61 -7.43 -0.95 -6.81
N MET A 62 -7.89 -1.30 -8.02
CA MET A 62 -8.39 -2.65 -8.33
C MET A 62 -7.33 -3.73 -8.09
N SER A 63 -6.09 -3.49 -8.52
CA SER A 63 -4.98 -4.43 -8.33
C SER A 63 -4.65 -4.62 -6.86
N ILE A 64 -4.63 -3.52 -6.09
CA ILE A 64 -4.36 -3.54 -4.66
C ILE A 64 -5.50 -4.23 -3.91
N HIS A 65 -6.75 -3.95 -4.27
CA HIS A 65 -7.91 -4.59 -3.67
C HIS A 65 -7.89 -6.11 -3.86
N ALA A 66 -7.65 -6.56 -5.09
CA ALA A 66 -7.52 -7.99 -5.38
C ALA A 66 -6.40 -8.64 -4.55
N ALA A 67 -5.23 -7.99 -4.46
CA ALA A 67 -4.09 -8.47 -3.70
C ALA A 67 -4.34 -8.46 -2.18
N ASP A 68 -4.91 -7.38 -1.62
CA ASP A 68 -5.20 -7.28 -0.18
C ASP A 68 -6.26 -8.30 0.28
N LYS A 69 -7.22 -8.61 -0.58
CA LYS A 69 -8.31 -9.54 -0.29
C LYS A 69 -8.02 -10.97 -0.75
N ASN A 70 -6.77 -11.28 -1.11
CA ASN A 70 -6.35 -12.59 -1.59
C ASN A 70 -7.28 -13.17 -2.70
N MET A 71 -7.76 -12.30 -3.59
CA MET A 71 -8.54 -12.73 -4.74
C MET A 71 -7.61 -13.30 -5.80
N PHE A 72 -8.06 -14.32 -6.50
CA PHE A 72 -7.29 -14.92 -7.59
C PHE A 72 -7.12 -13.92 -8.74
N VAL A 73 -5.88 -13.71 -9.15
CA VAL A 73 -5.50 -12.83 -10.27
C VAL A 73 -4.71 -13.65 -11.28
N GLU A 74 -5.19 -13.70 -12.50
CA GLU A 74 -4.51 -14.35 -13.62
C GLU A 74 -4.01 -13.30 -14.61
N ASN A 75 -2.78 -13.48 -15.07
CA ASN A 75 -2.16 -12.61 -16.07
C ASN A 75 -2.23 -13.31 -17.43
N VAL A 76 -3.06 -12.80 -18.33
CA VAL A 76 -3.19 -13.30 -19.70
C VAL A 76 -2.40 -12.40 -20.62
N VAL A 77 -1.53 -13.01 -21.44
CA VAL A 77 -0.79 -12.29 -22.48
C VAL A 77 -1.70 -12.04 -23.65
N VAL A 78 -1.85 -10.78 -24.05
CA VAL A 78 -2.64 -10.36 -25.22
C VAL A 78 -1.75 -9.58 -26.16
N ASP A 79 -2.07 -9.65 -27.46
CA ASP A 79 -1.39 -8.86 -28.49
C ASP A 79 -1.76 -7.38 -28.31
N TYR A 80 -0.73 -6.53 -28.29
CA TYR A 80 -0.88 -5.09 -28.18
C TYR A 80 -0.58 -4.41 -29.50
N LYS A 81 -1.51 -3.62 -29.98
CA LYS A 81 -1.32 -2.77 -31.16
C LYS A 81 -0.93 -1.37 -30.71
N ASP A 82 0.19 -0.87 -31.19
CA ASP A 82 0.69 0.46 -30.84
C ASP A 82 -0.28 1.58 -31.18
N ARG A 83 -0.23 2.64 -30.40
CA ARG A 83 -0.99 3.86 -30.65
C ARG A 83 -0.46 4.55 -31.93
N PRO A 84 -1.34 5.19 -32.72
CA PRO A 84 -0.90 6.00 -33.86
C PRO A 84 0.13 7.05 -33.44
N GLU A 85 1.10 7.32 -34.32
CA GLU A 85 2.11 8.36 -34.13
C GLU A 85 1.43 9.73 -33.89
N GLY A 86 1.81 10.42 -32.81
CA GLY A 86 1.30 11.75 -32.45
C GLY A 86 0.62 11.86 -31.07
N SER A 87 0.42 10.78 -30.33
CA SER A 87 -0.13 10.86 -28.96
C SER A 87 1.00 11.09 -27.93
N GLU A 88 1.26 12.34 -27.57
CA GLU A 88 2.25 12.68 -26.52
C GLU A 88 1.66 12.49 -25.11
N SER A 89 2.40 11.77 -24.28
CA SER A 89 2.13 11.66 -22.84
C SER A 89 2.74 12.86 -22.11
N LYS A 90 1.91 13.69 -21.49
CA LYS A 90 2.31 14.90 -20.73
C LYS A 90 2.78 14.53 -19.30
N LEU A 91 3.91 13.80 -19.16
CA LEU A 91 4.42 13.40 -17.83
C LEU A 91 5.73 14.12 -17.51
N ASN A 92 5.78 14.77 -16.33
CA ASN A 92 6.96 15.45 -15.78
C ASN A 92 7.72 14.55 -14.81
N THR A 93 8.95 14.18 -15.13
CA THR A 93 9.77 13.17 -14.46
C THR A 93 9.96 13.38 -12.96
N TYR A 94 10.23 14.58 -12.49
CA TYR A 94 10.47 14.86 -11.07
C TYR A 94 9.18 14.86 -10.23
N SER A 95 8.10 15.44 -10.76
CA SER A 95 6.78 15.41 -10.13
C SER A 95 6.24 14.00 -9.98
N ASP A 96 6.49 13.14 -10.96
CA ASP A 96 6.00 11.77 -10.96
C ASP A 96 6.78 10.86 -10.01
N GLY A 97 8.09 11.06 -9.85
CA GLY A 97 8.90 10.37 -8.86
C GLY A 97 8.41 10.60 -7.42
N PHE A 98 8.07 11.86 -7.07
CA PHE A 98 7.51 12.17 -5.76
C PHE A 98 6.11 11.57 -5.56
N LYS A 99 5.26 11.57 -6.58
CA LYS A 99 3.94 10.91 -6.55
C LYS A 99 4.08 9.42 -6.28
N VAL A 100 5.03 8.75 -6.93
CA VAL A 100 5.32 7.32 -6.72
C VAL A 100 5.71 7.05 -5.26
N LEU A 101 6.66 7.81 -4.71
CA LEU A 101 7.09 7.66 -3.32
C LEU A 101 5.94 7.89 -2.33
N ARG A 102 5.12 8.92 -2.59
CA ARG A 102 3.92 9.19 -1.79
C ARG A 102 2.90 8.05 -1.86
N THR A 103 2.73 7.46 -3.03
CA THR A 103 1.83 6.32 -3.23
C THR A 103 2.34 5.11 -2.46
N ILE A 104 3.63 4.80 -2.54
CA ILE A 104 4.25 3.69 -1.78
C ILE A 104 4.09 3.92 -0.27
N ALA A 105 4.41 5.11 0.23
CA ALA A 105 4.24 5.45 1.65
C ALA A 105 2.77 5.31 2.09
N ARG A 106 1.81 5.73 1.25
CA ARG A 106 0.38 5.56 1.48
C ARG A 106 0.00 4.08 1.56
N LEU A 107 0.52 3.24 0.63
CA LEU A 107 0.28 1.80 0.64
C LEU A 107 0.78 1.14 1.93
N PHE A 108 2.03 1.42 2.32
CA PHE A 108 2.58 0.88 3.57
C PHE A 108 1.77 1.31 4.79
N ARG A 109 1.42 2.61 4.86
CA ARG A 109 0.62 3.13 5.97
C ARG A 109 -0.77 2.49 6.06
N THR A 110 -1.40 2.20 4.91
CA THR A 110 -2.78 1.70 4.86
C THR A 110 -2.85 0.19 5.05
N TYR A 111 -1.97 -0.57 4.40
CA TYR A 111 -2.07 -2.03 4.34
C TYR A 111 -1.12 -2.75 5.30
N GLN A 112 0.00 -2.11 5.68
CA GLN A 112 0.92 -2.65 6.68
C GLN A 112 1.28 -1.60 7.74
N PRO A 113 0.29 -1.06 8.46
CA PRO A 113 0.50 0.05 9.38
C PRO A 113 1.49 -0.28 10.49
N MET A 114 1.52 -1.52 10.97
CA MET A 114 2.47 -1.93 12.01
C MET A 114 3.93 -1.84 11.54
N LYS A 115 4.24 -2.19 10.29
CA LYS A 115 5.59 -2.05 9.75
C LYS A 115 5.94 -0.57 9.54
N TYR A 116 5.00 0.23 9.03
CA TYR A 116 5.19 1.66 8.78
C TYR A 116 5.42 2.43 10.07
N PHE A 117 4.51 2.35 11.02
CA PHE A 117 4.61 3.07 12.30
C PHE A 117 5.68 2.46 13.21
N GLY A 118 5.91 1.14 13.14
CA GLY A 118 6.97 0.46 13.85
C GLY A 118 8.37 0.90 13.40
N SER A 119 8.60 1.11 12.11
CA SER A 119 9.86 1.65 11.61
C SER A 119 10.12 3.08 12.10
N ILE A 120 9.09 3.94 12.07
CA ILE A 120 9.17 5.30 12.62
C ILE A 120 9.48 5.25 14.12
N ALA A 121 8.77 4.42 14.87
CA ALA A 121 8.99 4.24 16.31
C ALA A 121 10.42 3.74 16.60
N GLY A 122 10.92 2.79 15.82
CA GLY A 122 12.29 2.29 15.95
C GLY A 122 13.34 3.37 15.73
N VAL A 123 13.19 4.16 14.65
CA VAL A 123 14.11 5.30 14.38
C VAL A 123 14.06 6.32 15.51
N LEU A 124 12.87 6.72 15.96
CA LEU A 124 12.71 7.67 17.07
C LEU A 124 13.29 7.13 18.39
N ALA A 125 13.08 5.84 18.68
CA ALA A 125 13.65 5.21 19.89
C ALA A 125 15.19 5.19 19.86
N VAL A 126 15.79 4.88 18.71
CA VAL A 126 17.25 4.91 18.54
C VAL A 126 17.80 6.33 18.68
N LEU A 127 17.14 7.32 18.07
CA LEU A 127 17.54 8.72 18.20
C LEU A 127 17.38 9.23 19.65
N GLY A 128 16.21 9.02 20.27
CA GLY A 128 15.97 9.45 21.64
C GLY A 128 16.88 8.75 22.65
N GLY A 129 17.09 7.44 22.50
CA GLY A 129 18.04 6.66 23.29
C GLY A 129 19.48 7.13 23.09
N GLY A 130 19.91 7.30 21.83
CA GLY A 130 21.26 7.77 21.51
C GLY A 130 21.58 9.15 22.10
N PHE A 131 20.67 10.12 21.94
CA PHE A 131 20.85 11.45 22.52
C PHE A 131 20.76 11.48 24.06
N SER A 132 20.14 10.48 24.68
CA SER A 132 20.07 10.39 26.16
C SER A 132 21.36 9.85 26.78
N ILE A 133 22.20 9.13 26.03
CA ILE A 133 23.45 8.54 26.55
C ILE A 133 24.39 9.60 27.23
N PRO A 134 24.69 10.75 26.59
CA PRO A 134 25.55 11.75 27.25
C PRO A 134 24.89 12.37 28.48
N VAL A 135 23.56 12.47 28.54
CA VAL A 135 22.85 12.99 29.71
C VAL A 135 23.02 12.04 30.90
N PHE A 136 22.83 10.72 30.65
CA PHE A 136 23.07 9.71 31.69
C PHE A 136 24.52 9.62 32.13
N LYS A 137 25.50 9.72 31.22
CA LYS A 137 26.92 9.75 31.57
C LYS A 137 27.27 10.92 32.49
N ASP A 138 26.78 12.13 32.15
CA ASP A 138 26.99 13.31 32.99
C ASP A 138 26.35 13.14 34.39
N TYR A 139 25.18 12.55 34.45
CA TYR A 139 24.45 12.28 35.71
C TYR A 139 25.20 11.27 36.59
N PHE A 140 25.66 10.15 36.05
CA PHE A 140 26.42 9.15 36.81
C PHE A 140 27.81 9.64 37.26
N ALA A 141 28.41 10.57 36.52
CA ALA A 141 29.72 11.15 36.87
C ALA A 141 29.63 12.25 37.93
N THR A 142 28.54 13.04 37.94
CA THR A 142 28.48 14.27 38.75
C THR A 142 27.31 14.34 39.71
N GLY A 143 26.34 13.40 39.61
CA GLY A 143 25.07 13.43 40.36
C GLY A 143 24.08 14.54 39.92
N LEU A 144 24.44 15.33 38.90
CA LEU A 144 23.67 16.48 38.45
C LEU A 144 23.28 16.35 36.98
N VAL A 145 22.03 16.76 36.65
CA VAL A 145 21.54 16.80 35.30
C VAL A 145 21.94 18.10 34.62
N LYS A 146 23.16 18.17 34.08
CA LYS A 146 23.69 19.38 33.43
C LYS A 146 22.98 19.76 32.14
N ARG A 147 22.44 18.74 31.42
CA ARG A 147 21.77 18.92 30.11
C ARG A 147 20.26 18.73 30.21
N PHE A 148 19.64 19.46 31.13
CA PHE A 148 18.18 19.34 31.38
C PHE A 148 17.30 19.56 30.14
N PRO A 149 17.55 20.59 29.27
CA PRO A 149 16.78 20.73 28.03
C PRO A 149 16.89 19.53 27.11
N THR A 150 18.07 18.92 26.97
CA THR A 150 18.27 17.72 26.16
C THR A 150 17.48 16.53 26.69
N LEU A 151 17.46 16.35 28.02
CA LEU A 151 16.67 15.30 28.66
C LEU A 151 15.17 15.42 28.32
N ILE A 152 14.62 16.64 28.38
CA ILE A 152 13.22 16.90 28.03
C ILE A 152 12.94 16.52 26.58
N VAL A 153 13.81 16.94 25.65
CA VAL A 153 13.65 16.60 24.23
C VAL A 153 13.71 15.08 24.02
N CYS A 154 14.65 14.38 24.65
CA CYS A 154 14.75 12.92 24.58
C CYS A 154 13.48 12.23 25.10
N CYS A 155 12.91 12.70 26.21
CA CYS A 155 11.65 12.17 26.75
C CYS A 155 10.51 12.33 25.77
N PHE A 156 10.34 13.49 25.13
CA PHE A 156 9.32 13.71 24.10
C PHE A 156 9.50 12.85 22.87
N VAL A 157 10.75 12.66 22.42
CA VAL A 157 11.07 11.79 21.28
C VAL A 157 10.71 10.34 21.59
N ILE A 158 11.07 9.84 22.76
CA ILE A 158 10.74 8.48 23.20
C ILE A 158 9.22 8.32 23.37
N LEU A 159 8.54 9.29 23.97
CA LEU A 159 7.09 9.28 24.09
C LEU A 159 6.41 9.22 22.71
N THR A 160 6.90 10.01 21.75
CA THR A 160 6.41 9.99 20.36
C THR A 160 6.64 8.63 19.71
N ALA A 161 7.77 7.97 19.97
CA ALA A 161 8.04 6.61 19.51
C ALA A 161 7.02 5.61 20.05
N ILE A 162 6.71 5.67 21.33
CA ILE A 162 5.70 4.82 21.99
C ILE A 162 4.32 5.04 21.38
N VAL A 163 3.90 6.30 21.24
CA VAL A 163 2.61 6.66 20.60
C VAL A 163 2.53 6.14 19.16
N SER A 164 3.63 6.27 18.41
CA SER A 164 3.70 5.74 17.03
C SER A 164 3.52 4.23 17.01
N LEU A 165 4.16 3.49 17.92
CA LEU A 165 4.02 2.03 18.02
C LEU A 165 2.57 1.61 18.32
N PHE A 166 1.92 2.24 19.29
CA PHE A 166 0.51 1.98 19.60
C PHE A 166 -0.42 2.34 18.44
N SER A 167 -0.17 3.44 17.74
CA SER A 167 -0.94 3.80 16.55
C SER A 167 -0.85 2.71 15.48
N GLY A 168 0.35 2.17 15.25
CA GLY A 168 0.55 1.04 14.34
C GLY A 168 -0.21 -0.22 14.74
N ALA A 169 -0.24 -0.55 16.04
CA ALA A 169 -0.95 -1.70 16.57
C ALA A 169 -2.48 -1.55 16.40
N ILE A 170 -3.04 -0.39 16.74
CA ILE A 170 -4.47 -0.10 16.57
C ILE A 170 -4.87 -0.20 15.10
N LEU A 171 -4.12 0.44 14.20
CA LEU A 171 -4.41 0.41 12.77
C LEU A 171 -4.28 -1.01 12.19
N LYS A 172 -3.35 -1.83 12.68
CA LYS A 172 -3.24 -3.25 12.29
C LYS A 172 -4.51 -4.02 12.65
N THR A 173 -5.05 -3.80 13.84
CA THR A 173 -6.29 -4.44 14.30
C THR A 173 -7.49 -4.02 13.42
N ILE A 174 -7.57 -2.74 13.06
CA ILE A 174 -8.60 -2.21 12.15
C ILE A 174 -8.47 -2.87 10.76
N THR A 175 -7.26 -2.96 10.22
CA THR A 175 -7.02 -3.59 8.92
C THR A 175 -7.43 -5.07 8.94
N TRP A 176 -7.13 -5.77 10.03
CA TRP A 176 -7.52 -7.17 10.18
C TRP A 176 -9.05 -7.33 10.24
N LYS A 177 -9.73 -6.48 11.01
CA LYS A 177 -11.20 -6.45 11.07
C LYS A 177 -11.82 -6.18 9.69
N ASN A 178 -11.31 -5.21 8.94
CA ASN A 178 -11.78 -4.92 7.60
C ASN A 178 -11.65 -6.13 6.64
N ARG A 179 -10.64 -6.98 6.83
CA ARG A 179 -10.53 -8.22 6.05
C ARG A 179 -11.60 -9.24 6.43
N GLN A 180 -11.90 -9.36 7.72
CA GLN A 180 -13.00 -10.24 8.18
C GLN A 180 -14.36 -9.77 7.65
N ASP A 181 -14.65 -8.49 7.75
CA ASP A 181 -15.91 -7.90 7.26
C ASP A 181 -16.04 -8.09 5.74
N PHE A 182 -14.93 -8.01 4.99
CA PHE A 182 -14.90 -8.29 3.57
C PHE A 182 -15.25 -9.75 3.26
N GLU A 183 -14.70 -10.73 3.97
CA GLU A 183 -15.03 -12.15 3.76
C GLU A 183 -16.52 -12.41 4.01
N MET A 184 -17.12 -11.78 5.00
CA MET A 184 -18.58 -11.87 5.23
C MET A 184 -19.36 -11.32 4.05
N THR A 185 -18.99 -10.15 3.54
CA THR A 185 -19.61 -9.52 2.36
C THR A 185 -19.46 -10.40 1.11
N ARG A 186 -18.29 -11.01 0.94
CA ARG A 186 -18.02 -11.94 -0.17
C ARG A 186 -18.92 -13.18 -0.13
N HIS A 187 -19.12 -13.75 1.06
CA HIS A 187 -20.04 -14.87 1.24
C HIS A 187 -21.48 -14.48 0.88
N GLN A 188 -21.94 -13.31 1.29
CA GLN A 188 -23.27 -12.80 0.93
C GLN A 188 -23.41 -12.62 -0.59
N ALA A 189 -22.40 -12.07 -1.26
CA ALA A 189 -22.40 -11.90 -2.72
C ALA A 189 -22.45 -13.25 -3.46
N ARG A 190 -21.75 -14.27 -2.94
CA ARG A 190 -21.78 -15.62 -3.49
C ARG A 190 -23.15 -16.27 -3.36
N ASN A 191 -23.75 -16.22 -2.18
CA ASN A 191 -25.07 -16.77 -1.93
C ASN A 191 -26.11 -16.12 -2.86
N LYS A 192 -26.07 -14.80 -2.97
CA LYS A 192 -26.96 -14.07 -3.89
C LYS A 192 -26.77 -14.46 -5.35
N LYS A 193 -25.54 -14.71 -5.80
CA LYS A 193 -25.26 -15.22 -7.14
C LYS A 193 -25.90 -16.59 -7.36
N GLU A 194 -25.80 -17.49 -6.38
CA GLU A 194 -26.38 -18.82 -6.45
C GLU A 194 -27.92 -18.79 -6.52
N GLU A 195 -28.56 -17.89 -5.76
CA GLU A 195 -30.00 -17.64 -5.82
C GLU A 195 -30.44 -17.20 -7.21
N LEU A 196 -29.75 -16.15 -7.75
CA LEU A 196 -30.08 -15.65 -9.11
C LEU A 196 -29.88 -16.70 -10.19
N LEU A 197 -28.90 -17.60 -10.05
CA LEU A 197 -28.68 -18.68 -11.01
C LEU A 197 -29.77 -19.78 -10.90
N LYS A 198 -30.32 -20.01 -9.71
CA LYS A 198 -31.49 -20.94 -9.55
C LYS A 198 -32.76 -20.35 -10.15
N GLU A 199 -33.06 -19.08 -9.83
CA GLU A 199 -34.19 -18.38 -10.41
C GLU A 199 -34.14 -18.33 -11.94
N ALA A 200 -32.96 -18.09 -12.52
CA ALA A 200 -32.81 -18.09 -13.98
C ALA A 200 -33.05 -19.47 -14.61
N LYS A 201 -32.66 -20.57 -13.92
CA LYS A 201 -32.89 -21.94 -14.40
C LYS A 201 -34.33 -22.41 -14.24
N GLU A 202 -35.08 -21.86 -13.28
CA GLU A 202 -36.50 -22.16 -13.07
C GLU A 202 -37.40 -21.37 -14.05
N ALA A 203 -36.87 -20.30 -14.66
CA ALA A 203 -37.57 -19.46 -15.63
C ALA A 203 -37.40 -19.92 -17.10
N GLU A 204 -36.47 -20.85 -17.38
CA GLU A 204 -36.27 -21.52 -18.68
C GLU A 204 -37.12 -22.78 -18.79
#